data_a8665efc3684abd51ba8b1cc0ee678cd
#
_entry.id   a8665efc3684abd51ba8b1cc0ee678cd
#
_cell.length_a   1.000
_cell.length_b   1.000
_cell.length_c   1.000
_cell.angle_alpha   90.00
_cell.angle_beta   90.00
_cell.angle_gamma   90.00
#
_symmetry.space_group_name_H-M   'P 1'
#
loop_
_entity.id
_entity.type
_entity.pdbx_description
1 polymer ?
#
loop_
_entity_poly.entity_id
_entity_poly.type
_entity_poly.pdbx_seq_one_letter_code
_entity_poly.pdbx_strand_id
1 'polypeptide(L)'
;IQRRTVGGTKDRGDIAGVFFRGERVVLECKNTVRPELPQWLRETEVERINDGAEYGFVVHKRRGCGAAQAGETYVTCTLETLAAMIAGGREFLQD
;
A
#
# COMPACT_ATOMS: atom_id res chain seq x y z
N ILE A 1 12.81 -3.86 7.29
CA ILE A 1 11.87 -2.92 6.67
C ILE A 1 12.49 -1.54 6.69
N GLN A 2 12.53 -0.91 5.55
CA GLN A 2 13.08 0.43 5.43
C GLN A 2 11.99 1.38 4.98
N ARG A 3 12.02 2.59 5.53
CA ARG A 3 11.09 3.64 5.13
C ARG A 3 11.82 4.63 4.23
N ARG A 4 11.21 5.00 3.14
CA ARG A 4 11.78 6.00 2.22
C ARG A 4 10.72 7.01 1.84
N THR A 5 11.17 8.23 1.54
CA THR A 5 10.29 9.30 1.08
C THR A 5 10.31 9.36 -0.44
N VAL A 6 9.15 9.48 -1.04
CA VAL A 6 8.97 9.49 -2.48
C VAL A 6 8.57 10.88 -2.93
N GLY A 7 9.24 11.39 -3.98
CA GLY A 7 8.85 12.62 -4.65
C GLY A 7 8.96 13.89 -3.85
N GLY A 8 9.68 13.87 -2.75
CA GLY A 8 9.88 15.05 -1.91
C GLY A 8 8.63 15.54 -1.19
N THR A 9 7.58 14.79 -1.19
CA THR A 9 6.33 15.12 -0.49
C THR A 9 6.42 14.66 0.95
N LYS A 10 6.16 15.59 1.88
CA LYS A 10 6.36 15.32 3.30
C LYS A 10 5.38 14.30 3.89
N ASP A 11 4.20 14.19 3.31
CA ASP A 11 3.14 13.30 3.80
C ASP A 11 3.12 11.95 3.08
N ARG A 12 4.14 11.70 2.25
CA ARG A 12 4.25 10.45 1.51
C ARG A 12 5.49 9.69 1.93
N GLY A 13 5.33 8.41 2.07
CA GLY A 13 6.45 7.54 2.34
C GLY A 13 6.10 6.11 2.04
N ASP A 14 7.08 5.39 1.52
CA ASP A 14 6.94 3.96 1.28
C ASP A 14 7.63 3.20 2.38
N ILE A 15 7.14 2.01 2.63
CA ILE A 15 7.86 1.04 3.44
C ILE A 15 8.40 -0.01 2.48
N ALA A 16 9.71 -0.16 2.44
CA ALA A 16 10.39 -1.13 1.58
C ALA A 16 10.78 -2.37 2.38
N GLY A 17 11.09 -3.45 1.66
CA GLY A 17 11.54 -4.69 2.28
C GLY A 17 10.44 -5.53 2.88
N VAL A 18 9.21 -5.34 2.43
CA VAL A 18 8.08 -6.16 2.87
C VAL A 18 7.81 -7.22 1.80
N PHE A 19 7.66 -8.45 2.26
CA PHE A 19 7.40 -9.58 1.36
C PHE A 19 6.25 -10.41 1.92
N PHE A 20 5.48 -10.97 1.02
CA PHE A 20 4.45 -11.93 1.37
C PHE A 20 4.64 -13.16 0.49
N ARG A 21 5.00 -14.26 1.12
CA ARG A 21 5.27 -15.54 0.43
C ARG A 21 6.28 -15.39 -0.70
N GLY A 22 7.33 -14.61 -0.43
CA GLY A 22 8.40 -14.39 -1.40
C GLY A 22 8.15 -13.30 -2.42
N GLU A 23 6.95 -12.71 -2.44
CA GLU A 23 6.60 -11.66 -3.39
C GLU A 23 6.68 -10.30 -2.73
N ARG A 24 7.14 -9.30 -3.50
CA ARG A 24 7.25 -7.94 -2.98
C ARG A 24 5.90 -7.31 -2.73
N VAL A 25 5.84 -6.55 -1.63
CA VAL A 25 4.66 -5.79 -1.25
C VAL A 25 5.06 -4.31 -1.13
N VAL A 26 4.29 -3.44 -1.77
CA VAL A 26 4.45 -2.00 -1.62
C VAL A 26 3.44 -1.51 -0.59
N LEU A 27 3.93 -0.81 0.42
CA LEU A 27 3.09 -0.15 1.42
C LEU A 27 3.30 1.34 1.29
N GLU A 28 2.30 2.05 0.78
CA GLU A 28 2.33 3.49 0.61
C GLU A 28 1.64 4.14 1.81
N CYS A 29 2.39 4.88 2.61
CA CYS A 29 1.85 5.48 3.83
C CYS A 29 1.35 6.89 3.54
N LYS A 30 0.13 7.17 3.94
CA LYS A 30 -0.51 8.48 3.78
C LYS A 30 -0.93 9.02 5.12
N ASN A 31 -0.65 10.29 5.34
CA ASN A 31 -1.01 10.97 6.60
C ASN A 31 -1.57 12.35 6.26
N THR A 32 -2.72 12.35 5.58
CA THR A 32 -3.39 13.59 5.20
C THR A 32 -4.73 13.70 5.92
N VAL A 33 -5.23 14.92 6.04
CA VAL A 33 -6.51 15.17 6.70
C VAL A 33 -7.67 14.66 5.86
N ARG A 34 -7.56 14.79 4.53
CA ARG A 34 -8.62 14.37 3.62
C ARG A 34 -8.19 13.14 2.84
N PRO A 35 -8.99 12.07 2.85
CA PRO A 35 -8.70 10.92 2.03
C PRO A 35 -8.88 11.25 0.55
N GLU A 36 -7.97 10.74 -0.26
CA GLU A 36 -8.04 10.83 -1.72
C GLU A 36 -7.75 9.45 -2.29
N LEU A 37 -8.57 8.49 -1.91
CA LEU A 37 -8.34 7.09 -2.23
C LEU A 37 -8.13 6.81 -3.71
N PRO A 38 -8.92 7.36 -4.63
CA PRO A 38 -8.69 7.05 -6.05
C PRO A 38 -7.29 7.44 -6.52
N GLN A 39 -6.82 8.61 -6.10
CA GLN A 39 -5.48 9.07 -6.45
C GLN A 39 -4.41 8.22 -5.79
N TRP A 40 -4.58 7.95 -4.49
CA TRP A 40 -3.63 7.13 -3.74
C TRP A 40 -3.47 5.75 -4.34
N LEU A 41 -4.57 5.14 -4.74
CA LEU A 41 -4.54 3.81 -5.33
C LEU A 41 -3.87 3.82 -6.70
N ARG A 42 -4.10 4.86 -7.52
CA ARG A 42 -3.39 5.00 -8.79
C ARG A 42 -1.89 5.11 -8.58
N GLU A 43 -1.48 5.94 -7.61
CA GLU A 43 -0.06 6.13 -7.29
C GLU A 43 0.56 4.82 -6.80
N THR A 44 -0.15 4.11 -5.96
CA THR A 44 0.32 2.84 -5.43
C THR A 44 0.49 1.79 -6.51
N GLU A 45 -0.42 1.74 -7.49
CA GLU A 45 -0.30 0.82 -8.62
C GLU A 45 0.89 1.15 -9.51
N VAL A 46 1.16 2.44 -9.74
CA VAL A 46 2.36 2.85 -10.47
C VAL A 46 3.61 2.40 -9.73
N GLU A 47 3.65 2.64 -8.42
CA GLU A 47 4.77 2.24 -7.57
C GLU A 47 4.97 0.73 -7.61
N ARG A 48 3.87 -0.03 -7.48
CA ARG A 48 3.90 -1.48 -7.51
C ARG A 48 4.51 -1.99 -8.81
N ILE A 49 4.07 -1.45 -9.93
CA ILE A 49 4.57 -1.86 -11.25
C ILE A 49 6.05 -1.51 -11.39
N ASN A 50 6.43 -0.30 -10.98
CA ASN A 50 7.81 0.15 -11.08
C ASN A 50 8.74 -0.70 -10.22
N ASP A 51 8.30 -1.16 -9.07
CA ASP A 51 9.09 -1.96 -8.14
C ASP A 51 9.04 -3.47 -8.45
N GLY A 52 8.24 -3.88 -9.42
CA GLY A 52 8.03 -5.29 -9.70
C GLY A 52 7.33 -6.01 -8.57
N ALA A 53 6.44 -5.31 -7.85
CA ALA A 53 5.74 -5.88 -6.70
C ALA A 53 4.44 -6.54 -7.12
N GLU A 54 4.08 -7.62 -6.42
CA GLU A 54 2.82 -8.32 -6.64
C GLU A 54 1.64 -7.60 -6.01
N TYR A 55 1.87 -6.97 -4.86
CA TYR A 55 0.80 -6.41 -4.04
C TYR A 55 1.13 -4.99 -3.64
N GLY A 56 0.13 -4.12 -3.69
CA GLY A 56 0.27 -2.74 -3.26
C GLY A 56 -0.89 -2.33 -2.36
N PHE A 57 -0.55 -1.69 -1.25
CA PHE A 57 -1.54 -1.25 -0.26
C PHE A 57 -1.27 0.19 0.13
N VAL A 58 -2.34 0.91 0.42
CA VAL A 58 -2.26 2.24 1.02
C VAL A 58 -2.57 2.09 2.50
N VAL A 59 -1.62 2.51 3.33
CA VAL A 59 -1.80 2.54 4.78
C VAL A 59 -2.10 3.99 5.14
N HIS A 60 -3.28 4.26 5.67
CA HIS A 60 -3.68 5.62 5.95
C HIS A 60 -4.34 5.74 7.31
N LYS A 61 -4.10 6.90 7.92
CA LYS A 61 -4.50 7.14 9.28
C LYS A 61 -6.02 7.17 9.41
N ARG A 62 -6.51 6.46 10.42
CA ARG A 62 -7.89 6.57 10.83
C ARG A 62 -8.02 7.83 11.70
N ARG A 63 -9.01 8.66 11.42
CA ARG A 63 -9.25 9.89 12.16
C ARG A 63 -9.47 9.57 13.65
N GLY A 64 -8.81 10.33 14.52
CA GLY A 64 -8.94 10.18 15.96
C GLY A 64 -8.08 9.09 16.57
N CYS A 65 -7.27 8.40 15.77
CA CYS A 65 -6.39 7.37 16.29
C CYS A 65 -4.97 7.90 16.46
N GLY A 66 -4.36 7.56 17.59
CA GLY A 66 -2.97 7.87 17.86
C GLY A 66 -2.12 6.61 17.76
N ALA A 67 -0.86 6.74 18.22
CA ALA A 67 0.11 5.64 18.15
C ALA A 67 -0.36 4.40 18.93
N ALA A 68 -1.12 4.59 20.01
CA ALA A 68 -1.62 3.47 20.80
C ALA A 68 -2.64 2.62 20.05
N GLN A 69 -3.25 3.18 18.99
CA GLN A 69 -4.23 2.47 18.17
C GLN A 69 -3.68 2.17 16.78
N ALA A 70 -2.37 1.96 16.66
CA ALA A 70 -1.74 1.71 15.36
C ALA A 70 -2.38 0.53 14.62
N GLY A 71 -2.82 -0.48 15.34
CA GLY A 71 -3.48 -1.64 14.74
C GLY A 71 -4.85 -1.33 14.13
N GLU A 72 -5.41 -0.16 14.42
CA GLU A 72 -6.69 0.28 13.86
C GLU A 72 -6.52 1.17 12.64
N THR A 73 -5.30 1.40 12.20
CA THR A 73 -4.99 2.13 10.98
C THR A 73 -5.61 1.41 9.79
N TYR A 74 -6.14 2.16 8.84
CA TYR A 74 -6.79 1.58 7.68
C TYR A 74 -5.77 1.15 6.64
N VAL A 75 -6.09 0.05 5.96
CA VAL A 75 -5.32 -0.42 4.82
C VAL A 75 -6.31 -0.58 3.66
N THR A 76 -5.98 0.02 2.52
CA THR A 76 -6.84 -0.01 1.34
C THR A 76 -6.04 -0.53 0.15
N CYS A 77 -6.68 -1.35 -0.67
CA CYS A 77 -6.09 -1.83 -1.90
C CYS A 77 -7.18 -1.97 -2.96
N THR A 78 -6.78 -2.26 -4.19
CA THR A 78 -7.75 -2.60 -5.22
C THR A 78 -8.28 -4.01 -4.97
N LEU A 79 -9.47 -4.28 -5.49
CA LEU A 79 -10.03 -5.64 -5.42
C LEU A 79 -9.10 -6.63 -6.10
N GLU A 80 -8.46 -6.23 -7.20
CA GLU A 80 -7.54 -7.10 -7.92
C GLU A 80 -6.36 -7.51 -7.04
N THR A 81 -5.79 -6.56 -6.27
CA THR A 81 -4.69 -6.86 -5.37
C THR A 81 -5.11 -7.85 -4.29
N LEU A 82 -6.28 -7.64 -3.70
CA LEU A 82 -6.80 -8.58 -2.69
C LEU A 82 -7.04 -9.95 -3.29
N ALA A 83 -7.65 -10.00 -4.47
CA ALA A 83 -7.92 -11.26 -5.15
C ALA A 83 -6.62 -11.99 -5.48
N ALA A 84 -5.60 -11.26 -5.93
CA ALA A 84 -4.30 -11.85 -6.22
C ALA A 84 -3.66 -12.45 -4.97
N MET A 85 -3.75 -11.74 -3.85
CA MET A 85 -3.18 -12.22 -2.59
C MET A 85 -3.88 -13.52 -2.14
N ILE A 86 -5.21 -13.55 -2.25
CA ILE A 86 -5.99 -14.74 -1.88
C ILE A 86 -5.66 -15.91 -2.82
N ALA A 87 -5.48 -15.63 -4.11
CA ALA A 87 -5.21 -16.66 -5.11
C ALA A 87 -3.76 -17.18 -5.07
N GLY A 88 -2.86 -16.43 -4.45
CA GLY A 88 -1.45 -16.80 -4.37
C GLY A 88 -0.55 -16.10 -5.36
N GLY A 89 -1.05 -15.12 -6.09
CA GLY A 89 -0.29 -14.30 -7.03
C GLY A 89 -1.16 -13.80 -8.16
N ARG A 90 -0.71 -12.74 -8.82
CA ARG A 90 -1.48 -12.13 -9.91
C ARG A 90 -1.58 -13.08 -11.12
N GLU A 91 -0.63 -13.98 -11.27
CA GLU A 91 -0.64 -14.96 -12.35
C GLU A 91 -1.83 -15.92 -12.28
N PHE A 92 -2.45 -16.06 -11.11
CA PHE A 92 -3.59 -16.95 -10.92
C PHE A 92 -4.93 -16.25 -11.14
N LEU A 93 -4.90 -14.96 -11.43
CA LEU A 93 -6.14 -14.25 -11.73
C LEU A 93 -6.58 -14.57 -13.17
N GLN A 94 -7.86 -14.81 -13.32
CA GLN A 94 -8.45 -15.09 -14.63
C GLN A 94 -9.25 -13.87 -15.10
N ASP A 95 -9.12 -13.58 -16.38
CA ASP A 95 -9.85 -12.46 -16.99
C ASP A 95 -11.32 -12.81 -17.22
#